data_0aa9db15b02a281b0d2085124dfb8c8f
#
_entry.id   0aa9db15b02a281b0d2085124dfb8c8f
#
_cell.length_a   1.000
_cell.length_b   1.000
_cell.length_c   1.000
_cell.angle_alpha   90.00
_cell.angle_beta   90.00
_cell.angle_gamma   90.00
#
_symmetry.space_group_name_H-M   'P 1'
#
loop_
_entity.id
_entity.type
_entity.pdbx_description
1 polymer ?
#
loop_
_entity_poly.entity_id
_entity_poly.type
_entity_poly.pdbx_seq_one_letter_code
_entity_poly.pdbx_strand_id
1 'polypeptide(L)'
;MKTFRIGGVHPAENKLSAGKAIETLALPKQAVFPLSQHIGAPATAIVKKGDVVKVGTKIAEAGGFVSAAIFSSVSGKVNKVDAVIDASGYRKPAIFIDVDGDEWEESIDRSSTLVKECALTPEEIVAKVK
;
A
#
# COMPACT_ATOMS: atom_id res chain seq x y z
N MET A 1 0.28 -33.39 18.40
CA MET A 1 0.79 -32.05 18.77
C MET A 1 2.31 -32.16 18.84
N LYS A 2 3.04 -31.27 18.14
CA LYS A 2 4.52 -31.26 18.23
C LYS A 2 4.93 -30.29 19.35
N THR A 3 5.80 -30.73 20.24
CA THR A 3 6.32 -29.93 21.34
C THR A 3 7.82 -29.66 21.12
N PHE A 4 8.32 -28.55 21.60
CA PHE A 4 9.75 -28.25 21.60
C PHE A 4 10.47 -29.04 22.71
N ARG A 5 11.73 -29.33 22.47
CA ARG A 5 12.56 -30.13 23.41
C ARG A 5 12.70 -29.50 24.81
N ILE A 6 12.62 -28.18 24.89
CA ILE A 6 12.72 -27.39 26.13
C ILE A 6 11.37 -26.84 26.59
N GLY A 7 10.27 -27.37 26.07
CA GLY A 7 8.92 -26.92 26.34
C GLY A 7 8.41 -25.93 25.25
N GLY A 8 7.11 -25.80 25.21
CA GLY A 8 6.41 -24.97 24.22
C GLY A 8 5.45 -25.78 23.35
N VAL A 9 4.59 -25.09 22.64
CA VAL A 9 3.53 -25.64 21.79
C VAL A 9 3.66 -25.09 20.37
N HIS A 10 3.58 -25.99 19.41
CA HIS A 10 3.47 -25.60 18.01
C HIS A 10 1.98 -25.44 17.64
N PRO A 11 1.44 -24.24 17.48
CA PRO A 11 0.04 -24.06 17.11
C PRO A 11 -0.23 -24.64 15.71
N ALA A 12 -1.49 -25.00 15.45
CA ALA A 12 -1.91 -25.42 14.12
C ALA A 12 -1.81 -24.23 13.14
N GLU A 13 -1.22 -24.44 11.99
CA GLU A 13 -0.97 -23.38 11.00
C GLU A 13 -2.20 -23.04 10.16
N ASN A 14 -3.33 -23.56 10.29
CA ASN A 14 -4.61 -23.29 9.63
C ASN A 14 -4.53 -22.59 8.24
N LYS A 15 -3.63 -23.08 7.39
CA LYS A 15 -3.43 -22.52 6.03
C LYS A 15 -4.60 -22.89 5.12
N LEU A 16 -5.75 -22.25 5.32
CA LEU A 16 -7.00 -22.59 4.61
C LEU A 16 -6.90 -22.35 3.10
N SER A 17 -6.04 -21.43 2.67
CA SER A 17 -5.79 -21.10 1.26
C SER A 17 -4.67 -21.94 0.61
N ALA A 18 -4.03 -22.85 1.33
CA ALA A 18 -2.99 -23.70 0.75
C ALA A 18 -3.55 -24.54 -0.41
N GLY A 19 -2.89 -24.47 -1.56
CA GLY A 19 -3.31 -25.19 -2.76
C GLY A 19 -4.48 -24.56 -3.54
N LYS A 20 -4.98 -23.39 -3.12
CA LYS A 20 -5.94 -22.62 -3.91
C LYS A 20 -5.24 -21.83 -5.02
N ALA A 21 -5.89 -21.71 -6.17
CA ALA A 21 -5.40 -20.86 -7.25
C ALA A 21 -5.39 -19.37 -6.81
N ILE A 22 -4.47 -18.60 -7.40
CA ILE A 22 -4.48 -17.14 -7.24
C ILE A 22 -5.65 -16.59 -8.07
N GLU A 23 -6.50 -15.82 -7.42
CA GLU A 23 -7.66 -15.20 -8.06
C GLU A 23 -7.46 -13.68 -8.15
N THR A 24 -7.97 -13.06 -9.20
CA THR A 24 -7.98 -11.60 -9.37
C THR A 24 -9.25 -11.04 -8.75
N LEU A 25 -9.10 -10.14 -7.78
CA LEU A 25 -10.23 -9.42 -7.19
C LEU A 25 -10.79 -8.42 -8.21
N ALA A 26 -12.12 -8.37 -8.33
CA ALA A 26 -12.78 -7.32 -9.10
C ALA A 26 -12.50 -5.94 -8.47
N LEU A 27 -12.39 -4.91 -9.32
CA LEU A 27 -12.18 -3.54 -8.84
C LEU A 27 -13.31 -3.13 -7.90
N PRO A 28 -12.99 -2.65 -6.68
CA PRO A 28 -13.99 -2.16 -5.75
C PRO A 28 -14.56 -0.83 -6.24
N LYS A 29 -15.76 -0.47 -5.81
CA LYS A 29 -16.34 0.86 -6.09
C LYS A 29 -15.60 1.99 -5.39
N GLN A 30 -14.99 1.70 -4.24
CA GLN A 30 -14.23 2.65 -3.44
C GLN A 30 -13.03 1.96 -2.83
N ALA A 31 -11.87 2.61 -2.85
CA ALA A 31 -10.67 2.21 -2.14
C ALA A 31 -10.37 3.18 -1.00
N VAL A 32 -9.87 2.65 0.12
CA VAL A 32 -9.52 3.44 1.31
C VAL A 32 -8.04 3.23 1.62
N PHE A 33 -7.30 4.32 1.70
CA PHE A 33 -5.86 4.34 1.95
C PHE A 33 -5.58 4.96 3.32
N PRO A 34 -5.39 4.15 4.37
CA PRO A 34 -4.96 4.66 5.67
C PRO A 34 -3.58 5.32 5.55
N LEU A 35 -3.40 6.48 6.19
CA LEU A 35 -2.11 7.19 6.19
C LEU A 35 -1.09 6.59 7.16
N SER A 36 -1.46 5.56 7.91
CA SER A 36 -0.66 4.86 8.91
C SER A 36 -0.49 3.39 8.53
N GLN A 37 0.14 3.13 7.37
CA GLN A 37 0.38 1.77 6.85
C GLN A 37 1.78 1.21 7.22
N HIS A 38 2.57 1.96 7.96
CA HIS A 38 3.94 1.65 8.37
C HIS A 38 4.18 2.09 9.81
N ILE A 39 5.28 1.67 10.42
CA ILE A 39 5.69 2.17 11.73
C ILE A 39 6.24 3.60 11.61
N GLY A 40 6.23 4.34 12.72
CA GLY A 40 6.71 5.72 12.77
C GLY A 40 5.60 6.74 12.54
N ALA A 41 5.95 7.90 12.00
CA ALA A 41 5.01 8.98 11.77
C ALA A 41 4.04 8.63 10.62
N PRO A 42 2.73 8.86 10.77
CA PRO A 42 1.79 8.72 9.67
C PRO A 42 2.22 9.57 8.46
N ALA A 43 1.91 9.11 7.26
CA ALA A 43 2.09 9.90 6.05
C ALA A 43 1.13 11.11 6.06
N THR A 44 1.50 12.15 5.34
CA THR A 44 0.70 13.37 5.17
C THR A 44 0.05 13.37 3.80
N ALA A 45 -1.28 13.45 3.75
CA ALA A 45 -2.00 13.52 2.48
C ALA A 45 -1.59 14.77 1.69
N ILE A 46 -1.30 14.60 0.40
CA ILE A 46 -0.97 15.68 -0.54
C ILE A 46 -2.10 15.91 -1.55
N VAL A 47 -3.13 15.07 -1.53
CA VAL A 47 -4.31 15.17 -2.38
C VAL A 47 -5.51 15.66 -1.58
N LYS A 48 -6.47 16.23 -2.28
CA LYS A 48 -7.72 16.78 -1.74
C LYS A 48 -8.93 16.24 -2.49
N LYS A 49 -10.13 16.43 -1.92
CA LYS A 49 -11.39 16.05 -2.57
C LYS A 49 -11.47 16.64 -4.00
N GLY A 50 -11.73 15.76 -4.95
CA GLY A 50 -11.92 16.10 -6.34
C GLY A 50 -10.70 15.84 -7.23
N ASP A 51 -9.52 15.63 -6.66
CA ASP A 51 -8.32 15.31 -7.42
C ASP A 51 -8.48 13.96 -8.13
N VAL A 52 -8.00 13.88 -9.37
CA VAL A 52 -7.97 12.65 -10.15
C VAL A 52 -6.62 12.00 -9.95
N VAL A 53 -6.63 10.69 -9.72
CA VAL A 53 -5.43 9.88 -9.48
C VAL A 53 -5.43 8.65 -10.37
N LYS A 54 -4.24 8.16 -10.69
CA LYS A 54 -4.01 6.91 -11.42
C LYS A 54 -3.29 5.90 -10.52
N VAL A 55 -3.22 4.66 -10.94
CA VAL A 55 -2.37 3.67 -10.27
C VAL A 55 -0.92 4.15 -10.32
N GLY A 56 -0.30 4.30 -9.16
CA GLY A 56 1.04 4.84 -8.99
C GLY A 56 1.12 6.33 -8.70
N THR A 57 0.02 7.09 -8.75
CA THR A 57 0.03 8.48 -8.30
C THR A 57 0.35 8.55 -6.81
N LYS A 58 1.35 9.35 -6.43
CA LYS A 58 1.65 9.62 -5.02
C LYS A 58 0.52 10.43 -4.40
N ILE A 59 -0.12 9.88 -3.38
CA ILE A 59 -1.27 10.48 -2.70
C ILE A 59 -0.94 10.96 -1.28
N ALA A 60 0.17 10.50 -0.72
CA ALA A 60 0.68 11.01 0.55
C ALA A 60 2.20 10.97 0.60
N GLU A 61 2.79 11.90 1.33
CA GLU A 61 4.23 12.01 1.57
C GLU A 61 4.61 11.52 2.96
N ALA A 62 5.86 11.09 3.12
CA ALA A 62 6.40 10.71 4.41
C ALA A 62 6.25 11.84 5.43
N GLY A 63 5.64 11.56 6.58
CA GLY A 63 5.37 12.53 7.65
C GLY A 63 6.54 12.75 8.62
N GLY A 64 7.67 12.03 8.46
CA GLY A 64 8.82 12.13 9.34
C GLY A 64 10.00 11.28 8.87
N PHE A 65 11.03 11.19 9.72
CA PHE A 65 12.24 10.41 9.39
C PHE A 65 11.93 8.91 9.21
N VAL A 66 11.14 8.35 10.13
CA VAL A 66 10.61 6.98 10.00
C VAL A 66 9.18 7.09 9.47
N SER A 67 9.02 7.09 8.18
CA SER A 67 7.76 7.18 7.45
C SER A 67 7.98 6.83 5.98
N ALA A 68 6.93 6.55 5.24
CA ALA A 68 6.99 6.26 3.80
C ALA A 68 5.88 6.98 3.05
N ALA A 69 6.14 7.28 1.77
CA ALA A 69 5.11 7.78 0.87
C ALA A 69 4.06 6.71 0.59
N ILE A 70 2.83 7.14 0.25
CA ILE A 70 1.73 6.27 -0.13
C ILE A 70 1.32 6.60 -1.56
N PHE A 71 1.17 5.55 -2.36
CA PHE A 71 0.77 5.63 -3.76
C PHE A 71 -0.60 4.99 -3.96
N SER A 72 -1.38 5.51 -4.89
CA SER A 72 -2.66 4.91 -5.24
C SER A 72 -2.46 3.58 -5.96
N SER A 73 -3.20 2.56 -5.56
CA SER A 73 -3.28 1.27 -6.26
C SER A 73 -4.49 1.18 -7.19
N VAL A 74 -5.24 2.27 -7.34
CA VAL A 74 -6.41 2.35 -8.21
C VAL A 74 -6.39 3.67 -8.98
N SER A 75 -7.10 3.74 -10.11
CA SER A 75 -7.44 5.01 -10.75
C SER A 75 -8.82 5.47 -10.31
N GLY A 76 -9.03 6.79 -10.28
CA GLY A 76 -10.31 7.34 -9.89
C GLY A 76 -10.21 8.75 -9.34
N LYS A 77 -11.21 9.13 -8.55
CA LYS A 77 -11.33 10.47 -7.98
C LYS A 77 -11.32 10.45 -6.47
N VAL A 78 -10.52 11.30 -5.86
CA VAL A 78 -10.50 11.47 -4.40
C VAL A 78 -11.87 12.00 -3.94
N ASN A 79 -12.56 11.19 -3.16
CA ASN A 79 -13.86 11.52 -2.58
C ASN A 79 -13.70 12.44 -1.37
N LYS A 80 -12.85 12.02 -0.43
CA LYS A 80 -12.55 12.76 0.81
C LYS A 80 -11.25 12.28 1.45
N VAL A 81 -10.72 13.12 2.33
CA VAL A 81 -9.72 12.74 3.33
C VAL A 81 -10.42 12.82 4.69
N ASP A 82 -10.52 11.70 5.39
CA ASP A 82 -11.30 11.56 6.61
C ASP A 82 -10.70 10.46 7.50
N ALA A 83 -11.27 10.20 8.67
CA ALA A 83 -10.83 9.15 9.55
C ALA A 83 -11.54 7.83 9.28
N VAL A 84 -10.80 6.74 9.36
CA VAL A 84 -11.30 5.35 9.31
C VAL A 84 -10.87 4.62 10.57
N ILE A 85 -11.65 3.64 11.00
CA ILE A 85 -11.22 2.71 12.05
C ILE A 85 -10.34 1.65 11.38
N ASP A 86 -9.08 1.61 11.76
CA ASP A 86 -8.12 0.65 11.24
C ASP A 86 -8.18 -0.71 12.00
N ALA A 87 -7.35 -1.66 11.60
CA ALA A 87 -7.27 -2.99 12.22
C ALA A 87 -6.86 -2.95 13.71
N SER A 88 -6.30 -1.84 14.20
CA SER A 88 -5.96 -1.65 15.62
C SER A 88 -7.16 -1.16 16.46
N GLY A 89 -8.31 -0.87 15.83
CA GLY A 89 -9.52 -0.36 16.48
C GLY A 89 -9.50 1.16 16.74
N TYR A 90 -8.45 1.85 16.30
CA TYR A 90 -8.33 3.30 16.46
C TYR A 90 -8.73 4.06 15.20
N ARG A 91 -9.26 5.27 15.38
CA ARG A 91 -9.52 6.18 14.25
C ARG A 91 -8.21 6.76 13.73
N LYS A 92 -7.93 6.52 12.46
CA LYS A 92 -6.74 6.98 11.75
C LYS A 92 -7.15 7.76 10.51
N PRO A 93 -6.40 8.79 10.11
CA PRO A 93 -6.68 9.51 8.88
C PRO A 93 -6.47 8.58 7.66
N ALA A 94 -7.33 8.73 6.66
CA ALA A 94 -7.31 7.95 5.43
C ALA A 94 -7.80 8.77 4.24
N ILE A 95 -7.36 8.39 3.04
CA ILE A 95 -7.82 8.93 1.77
C ILE A 95 -8.84 7.95 1.18
N PHE A 96 -9.99 8.44 0.78
CA PHE A 96 -11.05 7.67 0.13
C PHE A 96 -11.08 8.02 -1.36
N ILE A 97 -10.95 7.02 -2.21
CA ILE A 97 -10.95 7.17 -3.67
C ILE A 97 -12.13 6.39 -4.24
N ASP A 98 -13.02 7.07 -4.97
CA ASP A 98 -14.03 6.43 -5.79
C ASP A 98 -13.36 5.93 -7.05
N VAL A 99 -13.39 4.61 -7.24
CA VAL A 99 -12.62 3.93 -8.28
C VAL A 99 -13.31 4.07 -9.63
N ASP A 100 -12.55 4.50 -10.63
CA ASP A 100 -12.98 4.62 -12.01
C ASP A 100 -11.87 4.08 -12.93
N GLY A 101 -11.95 2.78 -13.22
CA GLY A 101 -11.01 2.09 -14.10
C GLY A 101 -9.70 1.63 -13.43
N ASP A 102 -8.72 1.33 -14.30
CA ASP A 102 -7.39 0.80 -13.94
C ASP A 102 -6.31 1.50 -14.78
N GLU A 103 -6.36 2.83 -14.83
CA GLU A 103 -5.37 3.62 -15.54
C GLU A 103 -4.09 3.77 -14.71
N TRP A 104 -2.94 3.57 -15.35
CA TRP A 104 -1.62 3.66 -14.73
C TRP A 104 -0.92 4.95 -15.07
N GLU A 105 -0.06 5.42 -14.16
CA GLU A 105 0.89 6.49 -14.47
C GLU A 105 1.82 6.05 -15.60
N GLU A 106 2.04 6.92 -16.58
CA GLU A 106 2.88 6.64 -17.75
C GLU A 106 4.34 6.38 -17.39
N SER A 107 4.79 6.88 -16.25
CA SER A 107 6.15 6.69 -15.74
C SER A 107 6.44 5.28 -15.23
N ILE A 108 5.41 4.45 -15.07
CA ILE A 108 5.56 3.09 -14.53
C ILE A 108 5.83 2.11 -15.67
N ASP A 109 7.03 1.53 -15.66
CA ASP A 109 7.36 0.43 -16.58
C ASP A 109 6.60 -0.84 -16.17
N ARG A 110 5.69 -1.29 -17.04
CA ARG A 110 4.90 -2.51 -16.92
C ARG A 110 5.44 -3.67 -17.73
N SER A 111 6.62 -3.51 -18.32
CA SER A 111 7.26 -4.59 -19.08
C SER A 111 7.61 -5.76 -18.16
N SER A 112 7.70 -6.96 -18.75
CA SER A 112 8.20 -8.15 -18.04
C SER A 112 9.72 -8.22 -18.00
N THR A 113 10.41 -7.20 -18.50
CA THR A 113 11.86 -7.14 -18.57
C THR A 113 12.46 -6.94 -17.20
N LEU A 114 13.31 -7.86 -16.76
CA LEU A 114 14.01 -7.73 -15.48
C LEU A 114 15.18 -6.75 -15.62
N VAL A 115 15.19 -5.72 -14.81
CA VAL A 115 16.36 -4.85 -14.66
C VAL A 115 17.40 -5.60 -13.84
N LYS A 116 18.51 -5.98 -14.46
CA LYS A 116 19.59 -6.76 -13.83
C LYS A 116 20.74 -5.90 -13.33
N GLU A 117 20.84 -4.68 -13.81
CA GLU A 117 21.91 -3.75 -13.47
C GLU A 117 21.31 -2.44 -12.95
N CYS A 118 21.87 -1.91 -11.89
CA CYS A 118 21.46 -0.63 -11.31
C CYS A 118 22.60 0.38 -11.53
N ALA A 119 22.35 1.37 -12.39
CA ALA A 119 23.28 2.47 -12.67
C ALA A 119 23.05 3.70 -11.78
N LEU A 120 22.14 3.60 -10.78
CA LEU A 120 21.80 4.70 -9.89
C LEU A 120 22.88 4.92 -8.83
N THR A 121 23.10 6.18 -8.44
CA THR A 121 23.94 6.52 -7.28
C THR A 121 23.26 6.09 -5.98
N PRO A 122 23.99 5.94 -4.86
CA PRO A 122 23.40 5.63 -3.55
C PRO A 122 22.28 6.60 -3.15
N GLU A 123 22.44 7.89 -3.43
CA GLU A 123 21.48 8.94 -3.12
C GLU A 123 20.18 8.78 -3.92
N GLU A 124 20.31 8.45 -5.22
CA GLU A 124 19.17 8.18 -6.10
C GLU A 124 18.41 6.92 -5.68
N ILE A 125 19.13 5.87 -5.24
CA ILE A 125 18.53 4.65 -4.70
C ILE A 125 17.70 4.98 -3.45
N VAL A 126 18.28 5.73 -2.51
CA VAL A 126 17.60 6.16 -1.28
C VAL A 126 16.37 7.00 -1.61
N ALA A 127 16.45 7.91 -2.59
CA ALA A 127 15.32 8.73 -3.01
C ALA A 127 14.18 7.91 -3.64
N LYS A 128 14.51 6.81 -4.34
CA LYS A 128 13.50 5.90 -4.91
C LYS A 128 12.84 4.98 -3.88
N VAL A 129 13.53 4.67 -2.79
CA VAL A 129 13.01 3.78 -1.74
C VAL A 129 12.11 4.53 -0.76
N LYS A 130 12.32 5.84 -0.59
CA LYS A 130 11.49 6.72 0.26
C LYS A 130 10.21 7.15 -0.41
#